data_2e07516837aac5e3b4e7bedc41cd441a
#
_entry.id   2e07516837aac5e3b4e7bedc41cd441a
#
_cell.length_a   1.000
_cell.length_b   1.000
_cell.length_c   1.000
_cell.angle_alpha   90.00
_cell.angle_beta   90.00
_cell.angle_gamma   90.00
#
_symmetry.space_group_name_H-M   'P 1'
#
loop_
_entity.id
_entity.type
_entity.pdbx_description
1 polymer ?
#
loop_
_entity_poly.entity_id
_entity_poly.type
_entity_poly.pdbx_seq_one_letter_code
_entity_poly.pdbx_strand_id
1 'polypeptide(L)'
;CSEFWSGWFDHWGRKHETRPAKSMVQGIKDMLDRNISFSLYMAHGGTTFGHWGGANNPSYSAMCSSYDYDAPISEPGWTTDKYFQLRDLLKNYLPAGEQLPEIPEAFPVIEIPEVEFTQVAPLFSNLPEAKESMDIQPMEAFDQGWGTILYRTTLQEPVENGTTMKITEVHDWAQVFADGKLLARLDRRRGEFALQLPVLKKGTRIDILVEAMGRVNFDESIHDRKGITEKVELVRGKQSAELKNWTVYSFPVDYSFVQDKRYKNGTAQTMPAYYRTTFRLDKVGDTFLDMSTWGKGMVWVNGLAIGRFWEIGPQQTLFMPGCWLKEGENEIIVLDLKGPEKASIRGLKKPILDWLRNEGASTHRKEGEQLDLSRETPVAEGTFVPGNGWQEVCFDRQSTGRYFCLEALSAQKGKKIAAIAELDVLGADGKPISREKWRIRYADSEETRSGNCTGDKVFDLQESTYWMTVAKDAYPHQLVIDLGGDYTVTGFRYLPRAEKGYPGMIKDYRVYVKGEDFQY
;
A
#
# COMPACT_ATOMS: atom_id res chain seq x y z
N CYS A 1 16.49 -20.44 19.44
CA CYS A 1 15.69 -19.87 18.35
C CYS A 1 16.62 -19.05 17.47
N SER A 2 16.86 -19.50 16.23
CA SER A 2 17.77 -18.81 15.29
C SER A 2 17.12 -17.59 14.64
N GLU A 3 15.79 -17.55 14.62
CA GLU A 3 15.03 -16.48 13.99
C GLU A 3 13.70 -16.28 14.72
N PHE A 4 13.61 -15.25 15.54
CA PHE A 4 12.37 -14.85 16.21
C PHE A 4 11.80 -13.61 15.53
N TRP A 5 10.64 -13.74 14.92
CA TRP A 5 10.03 -12.67 14.14
C TRP A 5 9.36 -11.62 15.03
N SER A 6 9.89 -10.40 14.98
CA SER A 6 9.34 -9.26 15.72
C SER A 6 8.09 -8.67 15.09
N GLY A 7 7.92 -8.84 13.78
CA GLY A 7 6.82 -8.39 12.95
C GLY A 7 6.80 -9.15 11.63
N TRP A 8 6.48 -8.47 10.54
CA TRP A 8 6.57 -9.00 9.17
C TRP A 8 6.73 -7.86 8.16
N PHE A 9 7.14 -8.18 6.95
CA PHE A 9 7.31 -7.21 5.87
C PHE A 9 6.05 -7.05 5.01
N ASP A 10 5.88 -5.87 4.44
CA ASP A 10 4.74 -5.52 3.63
C ASP A 10 4.85 -5.99 2.18
N HIS A 11 3.70 -6.27 1.60
CA HIS A 11 3.56 -6.59 0.18
C HIS A 11 2.64 -5.57 -0.50
N TRP A 12 2.96 -5.22 -1.75
CA TRP A 12 2.11 -4.34 -2.55
C TRP A 12 0.70 -4.87 -2.70
N GLY A 13 -0.28 -4.01 -2.37
CA GLY A 13 -1.70 -4.33 -2.43
C GLY A 13 -2.23 -5.19 -1.29
N ARG A 14 -1.44 -5.40 -0.21
CA ARG A 14 -1.87 -6.05 1.03
C ARG A 14 -1.86 -5.06 2.19
N LYS A 15 -2.62 -5.36 3.22
CA LYS A 15 -2.66 -4.56 4.45
C LYS A 15 -1.26 -4.49 5.08
N HIS A 16 -0.94 -3.35 5.67
CA HIS A 16 0.27 -3.16 6.48
C HIS A 16 0.32 -4.17 7.63
N GLU A 17 1.46 -4.85 7.76
CA GLU A 17 1.68 -5.89 8.76
C GLU A 17 2.11 -5.27 10.08
N THR A 18 1.42 -5.67 11.16
CA THR A 18 1.74 -5.25 12.52
C THR A 18 1.63 -6.41 13.50
N ARG A 19 2.46 -6.39 14.54
CA ARG A 19 2.42 -7.34 15.64
C ARG A 19 2.42 -6.60 16.97
N PRO A 20 1.50 -6.88 17.92
CA PRO A 20 1.50 -6.22 19.22
C PRO A 20 2.81 -6.43 19.98
N ALA A 21 3.37 -5.36 20.54
CA ALA A 21 4.62 -5.40 21.33
C ALA A 21 4.56 -6.43 22.46
N LYS A 22 3.45 -6.47 23.20
CA LYS A 22 3.22 -7.42 24.29
C LYS A 22 3.35 -8.89 23.86
N SER A 23 2.85 -9.24 22.65
CA SER A 23 2.96 -10.60 22.10
C SER A 23 4.41 -10.98 21.80
N MET A 24 5.18 -10.05 21.24
CA MET A 24 6.61 -10.24 20.95
C MET A 24 7.40 -10.42 22.25
N VAL A 25 7.24 -9.50 23.18
CA VAL A 25 7.98 -9.48 24.46
C VAL A 25 7.67 -10.71 25.30
N GLN A 26 6.41 -11.17 25.33
CA GLN A 26 6.03 -12.40 26.04
C GLN A 26 6.72 -13.63 25.45
N GLY A 27 6.80 -13.75 24.12
CA GLY A 27 7.51 -14.88 23.48
C GLY A 27 9.00 -14.90 23.80
N ILE A 28 9.64 -13.72 23.87
CA ILE A 28 11.06 -13.61 24.28
C ILE A 28 11.22 -13.96 25.75
N LYS A 29 10.32 -13.46 26.61
CA LYS A 29 10.31 -13.81 28.05
C LYS A 29 10.23 -15.33 28.27
N ASP A 30 9.34 -16.00 27.54
CA ASP A 30 9.15 -17.45 27.64
C ASP A 30 10.42 -18.24 27.26
N MET A 31 11.23 -17.72 26.34
CA MET A 31 12.53 -18.30 26.00
C MET A 31 13.58 -18.02 27.06
N LEU A 32 13.69 -16.78 27.55
CA LEU A 32 14.64 -16.38 28.60
C LEU A 32 14.40 -17.13 29.90
N ASP A 33 13.13 -17.29 30.33
CA ASP A 33 12.77 -18.06 31.54
C ASP A 33 13.16 -19.53 31.43
N ARG A 34 13.32 -20.07 30.22
CA ARG A 34 13.77 -21.46 29.96
C ARG A 34 15.25 -21.56 29.57
N ASN A 35 16.00 -20.48 29.72
CA ASN A 35 17.40 -20.39 29.31
C ASN A 35 17.63 -20.76 27.82
N ILE A 36 16.71 -20.36 26.95
CA ILE A 36 16.79 -20.54 25.49
C ILE A 36 17.34 -19.28 24.86
N SER A 37 18.42 -19.40 24.11
CA SER A 37 18.99 -18.31 23.30
C SER A 37 18.08 -17.98 22.13
N PHE A 38 18.02 -16.70 21.76
CA PHE A 38 17.24 -16.23 20.61
C PHE A 38 18.03 -15.21 19.78
N SER A 39 17.64 -15.08 18.54
CA SER A 39 18.07 -14.02 17.61
C SER A 39 16.83 -13.37 17.01
N LEU A 40 16.75 -12.05 17.07
CA LEU A 40 15.64 -11.31 16.47
C LEU A 40 15.81 -11.23 14.94
N TYR A 41 14.76 -11.52 14.22
CA TYR A 41 14.60 -11.22 12.81
C TYR A 41 13.26 -10.47 12.62
N MET A 42 13.24 -9.15 12.48
CA MET A 42 14.34 -8.18 12.49
C MET A 42 14.41 -7.48 13.86
N ALA A 43 15.61 -7.15 14.31
CA ALA A 43 15.81 -6.20 15.43
C ALA A 43 15.63 -4.76 14.96
N HIS A 44 16.09 -4.46 13.75
CA HIS A 44 15.96 -3.18 13.06
C HIS A 44 15.29 -3.41 11.72
N GLY A 45 14.26 -2.65 11.43
CA GLY A 45 13.69 -2.55 10.10
C GLY A 45 14.70 -1.92 9.14
N GLY A 46 14.51 -2.13 7.86
CA GLY A 46 15.43 -1.60 6.85
C GLY A 46 14.70 -1.08 5.64
N THR A 47 15.47 -0.75 4.61
CA THR A 47 14.96 -0.31 3.32
C THR A 47 15.56 -1.18 2.21
N THR A 48 14.73 -1.76 1.38
CA THR A 48 15.16 -2.41 0.13
C THR A 48 15.30 -1.35 -0.95
N PHE A 49 16.40 -0.59 -0.88
CA PHE A 49 16.68 0.48 -1.83
C PHE A 49 16.72 -0.02 -3.28
N GLY A 50 16.36 0.86 -4.21
CA GLY A 50 16.38 0.56 -5.63
C GLY A 50 15.40 -0.54 -6.01
N HIS A 51 15.90 -1.57 -6.69
CA HIS A 51 15.12 -2.68 -7.23
C HIS A 51 15.28 -4.00 -6.46
N TRP A 52 15.96 -4.00 -5.33
CA TRP A 52 16.39 -5.22 -4.62
C TRP A 52 15.31 -5.91 -3.77
N GLY A 53 14.11 -5.35 -3.68
CA GLY A 53 13.00 -6.03 -3.02
C GLY A 53 12.70 -7.38 -3.66
N GLY A 54 12.44 -8.40 -2.83
CA GLY A 54 12.09 -9.74 -3.27
C GLY A 54 10.59 -9.95 -3.45
N ALA A 55 10.18 -11.23 -3.54
CA ALA A 55 8.79 -11.63 -3.62
C ALA A 55 8.58 -13.03 -3.03
N ASN A 56 7.38 -13.30 -2.53
CA ASN A 56 6.95 -14.62 -2.13
C ASN A 56 6.14 -15.32 -3.24
N ASN A 57 6.16 -16.65 -3.22
CA ASN A 57 5.37 -17.56 -4.06
C ASN A 57 5.11 -18.87 -3.26
N PRO A 58 4.05 -19.66 -3.48
CA PRO A 58 2.99 -19.50 -4.48
C PRO A 58 2.09 -18.29 -4.19
N SER A 59 1.32 -17.87 -5.18
CA SER A 59 0.59 -16.59 -5.17
C SER A 59 1.57 -15.42 -5.10
N TYR A 60 2.20 -15.14 -6.24
CA TYR A 60 3.22 -14.09 -6.36
C TYR A 60 2.86 -12.81 -5.62
N SER A 61 3.76 -12.35 -4.77
CA SER A 61 3.55 -11.24 -3.85
C SER A 61 4.85 -10.47 -3.66
N ALA A 62 5.01 -9.37 -4.40
CA ALA A 62 6.21 -8.53 -4.31
C ALA A 62 6.22 -7.67 -3.05
N MET A 63 7.39 -7.61 -2.39
CA MET A 63 7.60 -6.75 -1.21
C MET A 63 7.56 -5.27 -1.59
N CYS A 64 7.16 -4.45 -0.61
CA CYS A 64 7.34 -3.00 -0.66
C CYS A 64 8.82 -2.60 -0.54
N SER A 65 9.15 -1.34 -0.83
CA SER A 65 10.52 -0.82 -0.66
C SER A 65 10.89 -0.66 0.81
N SER A 66 9.96 -0.25 1.67
CA SER A 66 10.17 -0.28 3.11
C SER A 66 10.21 -1.72 3.61
N TYR A 67 11.21 -2.02 4.41
CA TYR A 67 11.32 -3.23 5.18
C TYR A 67 11.24 -2.90 6.68
N ASP A 68 10.34 -1.99 7.04
CA ASP A 68 10.16 -1.53 8.43
C ASP A 68 9.90 -2.70 9.38
N TYR A 69 9.21 -3.73 8.92
CA TYR A 69 9.00 -5.00 9.58
C TYR A 69 8.21 -4.88 10.90
N ASP A 70 7.71 -3.67 11.21
CA ASP A 70 7.18 -3.38 12.55
C ASP A 70 8.18 -3.79 13.65
N ALA A 71 9.46 -3.56 13.38
CA ALA A 71 10.58 -4.01 14.22
C ALA A 71 10.73 -3.15 15.50
N PRO A 72 11.48 -3.64 16.53
CA PRO A 72 11.81 -2.82 17.71
C PRO A 72 12.51 -1.50 17.38
N ILE A 73 13.35 -1.49 16.34
CA ILE A 73 13.95 -0.28 15.77
C ILE A 73 13.39 -0.14 14.36
N SER A 74 12.68 0.96 14.09
CA SER A 74 12.02 1.22 12.82
C SER A 74 12.99 1.52 11.67
N GLU A 75 12.49 1.59 10.43
CA GLU A 75 13.26 1.85 9.22
C GLU A 75 14.27 3.01 9.35
N PRO A 76 13.93 4.22 9.87
CA PRO A 76 14.88 5.32 10.05
C PRO A 76 15.73 5.21 11.32
N GLY A 77 15.71 4.10 12.03
CA GLY A 77 16.48 3.91 13.25
C GLY A 77 15.82 4.41 14.53
N TRP A 78 14.52 4.70 14.53
CA TRP A 78 13.82 5.16 15.73
C TRP A 78 13.45 4.00 16.63
N THR A 79 13.55 4.22 17.94
CA THR A 79 13.05 3.29 18.94
C THR A 79 11.51 3.28 18.95
N THR A 80 10.93 2.08 18.99
CA THR A 80 9.48 1.86 19.03
C THR A 80 9.02 1.41 20.41
N ASP A 81 7.71 1.26 20.59
CA ASP A 81 7.15 0.67 21.81
C ASP A 81 7.70 -0.75 22.07
N LYS A 82 7.92 -1.55 21.03
CA LYS A 82 8.57 -2.87 21.12
C LYS A 82 9.98 -2.79 21.69
N TYR A 83 10.75 -1.78 21.26
CA TYR A 83 12.10 -1.56 21.79
C TYR A 83 12.08 -1.28 23.29
N PHE A 84 11.21 -0.37 23.73
CA PHE A 84 11.15 0.00 25.16
C PHE A 84 10.66 -1.16 26.02
N GLN A 85 9.62 -1.87 25.61
CA GLN A 85 9.12 -3.03 26.36
C GLN A 85 10.14 -4.17 26.41
N LEU A 86 10.85 -4.44 25.29
CA LEU A 86 11.93 -5.42 25.28
C LEU A 86 13.10 -5.01 26.17
N ARG A 87 13.51 -3.73 26.09
CA ARG A 87 14.56 -3.19 26.95
C ARG A 87 14.21 -3.35 28.45
N ASP A 88 12.97 -3.07 28.83
CA ASP A 88 12.52 -3.23 30.21
C ASP A 88 12.49 -4.70 30.64
N LEU A 89 12.12 -5.62 29.76
CA LEU A 89 12.22 -7.05 30.02
C LEU A 89 13.68 -7.47 30.28
N LEU A 90 14.60 -7.07 29.39
CA LEU A 90 16.01 -7.49 29.43
C LEU A 90 16.74 -7.03 30.70
N LYS A 91 16.34 -5.92 31.34
CA LYS A 91 16.88 -5.48 32.62
C LYS A 91 16.81 -6.57 33.72
N ASN A 92 15.82 -7.45 33.66
CA ASN A 92 15.61 -8.52 34.65
C ASN A 92 16.54 -9.73 34.46
N TYR A 93 17.27 -9.78 33.33
CA TYR A 93 18.15 -10.90 32.97
C TYR A 93 19.62 -10.48 32.86
N LEU A 94 19.93 -9.23 33.23
CA LEU A 94 21.33 -8.75 33.27
C LEU A 94 22.10 -9.38 34.43
N PRO A 95 23.38 -9.70 34.26
CA PRO A 95 24.26 -10.04 35.37
C PRO A 95 24.31 -8.93 36.46
N ALA A 96 24.59 -9.32 37.68
CA ALA A 96 24.68 -8.37 38.76
C ALA A 96 25.73 -7.29 38.50
N GLY A 97 25.32 -6.02 38.58
CA GLY A 97 26.16 -4.86 38.37
C GLY A 97 26.25 -4.37 36.92
N GLU A 98 25.65 -5.07 35.96
CA GLU A 98 25.55 -4.61 34.58
C GLU A 98 24.33 -3.71 34.36
N GLN A 99 24.46 -2.80 33.39
CA GLN A 99 23.39 -1.90 32.96
C GLN A 99 23.30 -1.90 31.42
N LEU A 100 22.10 -1.70 30.91
CA LEU A 100 21.91 -1.50 29.48
C LEU A 100 22.51 -0.15 29.05
N PRO A 101 23.14 -0.08 27.87
CA PRO A 101 23.70 1.17 27.36
C PRO A 101 22.63 2.24 27.16
N GLU A 102 23.04 3.50 27.14
CA GLU A 102 22.15 4.61 26.80
C GLU A 102 21.64 4.49 25.35
N ILE A 103 20.45 5.02 25.11
CA ILE A 103 19.85 5.04 23.76
C ILE A 103 20.50 6.22 23.01
N PRO A 104 21.06 5.99 21.80
CA PRO A 104 21.64 7.06 21.01
C PRO A 104 20.57 8.10 20.59
N GLU A 105 21.01 9.33 20.37
CA GLU A 105 20.15 10.35 19.75
C GLU A 105 19.75 9.93 18.33
N ALA A 106 18.48 10.20 17.96
CA ALA A 106 18.00 9.98 16.61
C ALA A 106 18.65 10.98 15.63
N PHE A 107 18.83 10.56 14.38
CA PHE A 107 19.26 11.45 13.32
C PHE A 107 18.25 12.58 13.09
N PRO A 108 18.71 13.79 12.66
CA PRO A 108 17.83 14.88 12.32
C PRO A 108 16.84 14.49 11.23
N VAL A 109 15.59 14.89 11.39
CA VAL A 109 14.51 14.66 10.40
C VAL A 109 14.05 16.02 9.88
N ILE A 110 13.95 16.15 8.56
CA ILE A 110 13.56 17.38 7.88
C ILE A 110 12.28 17.22 7.09
N GLU A 111 11.60 18.32 6.85
CA GLU A 111 10.56 18.45 5.84
C GLU A 111 11.15 19.05 4.56
N ILE A 112 10.70 18.56 3.42
CA ILE A 112 10.96 19.20 2.12
C ILE A 112 9.62 19.77 1.66
N PRO A 113 9.54 21.10 1.43
CA PRO A 113 8.36 21.70 0.83
C PRO A 113 7.99 21.05 -0.50
N GLU A 114 6.75 21.19 -0.92
CA GLU A 114 6.31 20.63 -2.20
C GLU A 114 7.14 21.19 -3.37
N VAL A 115 7.70 20.29 -4.17
CA VAL A 115 8.51 20.59 -5.35
C VAL A 115 7.80 20.03 -6.59
N GLU A 116 7.52 20.87 -7.56
CA GLU A 116 6.92 20.46 -8.83
C GLU A 116 8.00 19.98 -9.82
N PHE A 117 7.65 18.95 -10.61
CA PHE A 117 8.50 18.46 -11.68
C PHE A 117 8.27 19.29 -12.95
N THR A 118 9.34 19.88 -13.43
CA THR A 118 9.31 20.84 -14.57
C THR A 118 9.77 20.23 -15.88
N GLN A 119 10.37 19.05 -15.85
CA GLN A 119 10.91 18.38 -17.02
C GLN A 119 10.32 16.96 -17.15
N VAL A 120 9.99 16.57 -18.35
CA VAL A 120 9.43 15.26 -18.69
C VAL A 120 10.10 14.67 -19.93
N ALA A 121 10.32 13.36 -19.92
CA ALA A 121 10.82 12.59 -21.06
C ALA A 121 9.92 11.36 -21.27
N PRO A 122 8.94 11.40 -22.22
CA PRO A 122 8.08 10.27 -22.49
C PRO A 122 8.89 9.02 -22.87
N LEU A 123 8.57 7.86 -22.29
CA LEU A 123 9.33 6.62 -22.46
C LEU A 123 9.39 6.21 -23.96
N PHE A 124 8.27 6.21 -24.66
CA PHE A 124 8.20 5.83 -26.07
C PHE A 124 8.92 6.79 -27.03
N SER A 125 9.26 8.01 -26.57
CA SER A 125 10.10 8.95 -27.32
C SER A 125 11.59 8.80 -27.01
N ASN A 126 11.94 7.94 -26.04
CA ASN A 126 13.27 7.71 -25.55
C ASN A 126 13.68 6.24 -25.61
N LEU A 127 13.27 5.55 -26.68
CA LEU A 127 13.60 4.14 -26.87
C LEU A 127 15.12 3.95 -26.96
N PRO A 128 15.68 2.98 -26.24
CA PRO A 128 17.09 2.59 -26.36
C PRO A 128 17.35 1.82 -27.66
N GLU A 129 18.55 1.25 -27.76
CA GLU A 129 18.92 0.40 -28.89
C GLU A 129 17.97 -0.82 -28.99
N ALA A 130 17.52 -1.10 -30.20
CA ALA A 130 16.62 -2.20 -30.50
C ALA A 130 17.39 -3.52 -30.63
N LYS A 131 16.81 -4.59 -30.08
CA LYS A 131 17.26 -5.98 -30.31
C LYS A 131 16.15 -6.74 -31.01
N GLU A 132 16.48 -7.52 -32.04
CA GLU A 132 15.50 -8.31 -32.80
C GLU A 132 15.42 -9.74 -32.24
N SER A 133 14.20 -10.28 -32.15
CA SER A 133 13.98 -11.68 -31.76
C SER A 133 12.79 -12.25 -32.53
N MET A 134 12.93 -13.44 -33.10
CA MET A 134 11.83 -14.10 -33.78
C MET A 134 10.71 -14.48 -32.80
N ASP A 135 11.12 -15.05 -31.67
CA ASP A 135 10.23 -15.52 -30.61
C ASP A 135 10.33 -14.63 -29.37
N ILE A 136 9.33 -14.68 -28.53
CA ILE A 136 9.40 -14.07 -27.21
C ILE A 136 10.53 -14.75 -26.41
N GLN A 137 11.28 -13.93 -25.71
CA GLN A 137 12.33 -14.34 -24.79
C GLN A 137 12.20 -13.56 -23.48
N PRO A 138 12.56 -14.16 -22.34
CA PRO A 138 12.58 -13.45 -21.06
C PRO A 138 13.62 -12.32 -21.07
N MET A 139 13.48 -11.40 -20.13
CA MET A 139 14.34 -10.23 -19.98
C MET A 139 15.83 -10.58 -19.91
N GLU A 140 16.17 -11.69 -19.25
CA GLU A 140 17.54 -12.17 -19.08
C GLU A 140 18.22 -12.59 -20.41
N ALA A 141 17.45 -12.97 -21.43
CA ALA A 141 17.99 -13.25 -22.77
C ALA A 141 18.51 -11.99 -23.50
N PHE A 142 18.17 -10.82 -22.98
CA PHE A 142 18.61 -9.52 -23.51
C PHE A 142 19.62 -8.84 -22.58
N ASP A 143 20.30 -9.59 -21.72
CA ASP A 143 21.28 -9.11 -20.73
C ASP A 143 20.68 -8.10 -19.74
N GLN A 144 19.40 -8.26 -19.40
CA GLN A 144 18.69 -7.40 -18.48
C GLN A 144 18.12 -8.22 -17.31
N GLY A 145 18.48 -7.87 -16.08
CA GLY A 145 18.01 -8.57 -14.88
C GLY A 145 16.86 -7.89 -14.16
N TRP A 146 16.63 -6.59 -14.39
CA TRP A 146 15.66 -5.74 -13.70
C TRP A 146 15.31 -4.51 -14.52
N GLY A 147 14.30 -3.73 -14.07
CA GLY A 147 13.77 -2.58 -14.77
C GLY A 147 12.55 -2.92 -15.59
N THR A 148 12.38 -2.21 -16.71
CA THR A 148 11.30 -2.42 -17.67
C THR A 148 11.82 -2.91 -19.01
N ILE A 149 11.03 -3.72 -19.71
CA ILE A 149 11.34 -4.21 -21.04
C ILE A 149 10.12 -3.99 -21.94
N LEU A 150 10.35 -3.50 -23.16
CA LEU A 150 9.31 -3.30 -24.15
C LEU A 150 9.46 -4.30 -25.27
N TYR A 151 8.44 -5.11 -25.49
CA TYR A 151 8.29 -6.00 -26.63
C TYR A 151 7.36 -5.38 -27.65
N ARG A 152 7.83 -5.20 -28.87
CA ARG A 152 7.11 -4.59 -29.98
C ARG A 152 6.99 -5.55 -31.15
N THR A 153 5.78 -5.70 -31.69
CA THR A 153 5.55 -6.40 -32.98
C THR A 153 4.48 -5.69 -33.78
N THR A 154 4.29 -6.11 -35.03
CA THR A 154 3.27 -5.59 -35.94
C THR A 154 2.36 -6.73 -36.40
N LEU A 155 1.05 -6.53 -36.30
CA LEU A 155 0.06 -7.53 -36.72
C LEU A 155 0.18 -7.84 -38.23
N GLN A 156 0.38 -9.11 -38.52
CA GLN A 156 0.46 -9.58 -39.92
C GLN A 156 -0.92 -9.80 -40.53
N GLU A 157 -1.93 -10.04 -39.70
CA GLU A 157 -3.32 -10.20 -40.09
C GLU A 157 -4.22 -9.30 -39.22
N PRO A 158 -5.43 -8.95 -39.65
CA PRO A 158 -6.36 -8.17 -38.85
C PRO A 158 -6.84 -8.98 -37.65
N VAL A 159 -7.13 -8.30 -36.55
CA VAL A 159 -7.78 -8.88 -35.34
C VAL A 159 -9.27 -8.61 -35.42
N GLU A 160 -10.05 -9.68 -35.39
CA GLU A 160 -11.50 -9.61 -35.44
C GLU A 160 -12.12 -9.60 -34.01
N ASN A 161 -13.39 -9.19 -33.96
CA ASN A 161 -14.13 -9.19 -32.69
C ASN A 161 -14.15 -10.58 -32.04
N GLY A 162 -14.02 -10.62 -30.69
CA GLY A 162 -13.98 -11.86 -29.92
C GLY A 162 -12.59 -12.53 -29.87
N THR A 163 -11.54 -11.84 -30.33
CA THR A 163 -10.16 -12.31 -30.20
C THR A 163 -9.60 -11.95 -28.83
N THR A 164 -9.01 -12.91 -28.15
CA THR A 164 -8.28 -12.75 -26.87
C THR A 164 -6.78 -12.82 -27.13
N MET A 165 -6.01 -11.84 -26.67
CA MET A 165 -4.56 -11.96 -26.52
C MET A 165 -4.26 -12.69 -25.20
N LYS A 166 -3.53 -13.80 -25.26
CA LYS A 166 -2.99 -14.53 -24.12
C LYS A 166 -1.48 -14.37 -24.07
N ILE A 167 -0.95 -14.03 -22.91
CA ILE A 167 0.50 -13.87 -22.67
C ILE A 167 0.91 -14.89 -21.62
N THR A 168 1.77 -15.82 -21.96
CA THR A 168 2.25 -16.90 -21.08
C THR A 168 3.74 -16.72 -20.79
N GLU A 169 4.16 -16.35 -19.63
CA GLU A 169 3.53 -15.64 -18.51
C GLU A 169 4.08 -14.22 -18.46
N VAL A 170 3.34 -13.28 -17.84
CA VAL A 170 3.82 -11.90 -17.59
C VAL A 170 4.49 -11.83 -16.23
N HIS A 171 5.77 -11.53 -16.17
CA HIS A 171 6.56 -11.34 -14.98
C HIS A 171 7.15 -9.93 -14.91
N ASP A 172 6.45 -8.93 -14.29
CA ASP A 172 5.34 -9.16 -13.33
C ASP A 172 4.13 -8.28 -13.60
N TRP A 173 4.32 -7.05 -14.08
CA TRP A 173 3.25 -6.10 -14.36
C TRP A 173 3.42 -5.52 -15.76
N ALA A 174 2.37 -5.53 -16.56
CA ALA A 174 2.47 -5.10 -17.94
C ALA A 174 1.39 -4.12 -18.36
N GLN A 175 1.73 -3.31 -19.37
CA GLN A 175 0.82 -2.48 -20.14
C GLN A 175 0.85 -2.92 -21.60
N VAL A 176 -0.33 -3.13 -22.18
CA VAL A 176 -0.49 -3.51 -23.59
C VAL A 176 -1.08 -2.33 -24.37
N PHE A 177 -0.42 -1.97 -25.46
CA PHE A 177 -0.83 -0.84 -26.30
C PHE A 177 -1.03 -1.30 -27.76
N ALA A 178 -1.98 -0.68 -28.45
CA ALA A 178 -2.12 -0.75 -29.91
C ALA A 178 -1.95 0.66 -30.49
N ASP A 179 -0.99 0.83 -31.39
CA ASP A 179 -0.61 2.13 -32.00
C ASP A 179 -0.46 3.26 -30.96
N GLY A 180 0.10 2.93 -29.78
CA GLY A 180 0.32 3.85 -28.67
C GLY A 180 -0.89 4.08 -27.78
N LYS A 181 -2.07 3.51 -28.07
CA LYS A 181 -3.24 3.56 -27.21
C LYS A 181 -3.21 2.41 -26.21
N LEU A 182 -3.29 2.72 -24.92
CA LEU A 182 -3.39 1.72 -23.85
C LEU A 182 -4.67 0.89 -24.01
N LEU A 183 -4.53 -0.43 -24.06
CA LEU A 183 -5.64 -1.39 -24.11
C LEU A 183 -5.93 -2.00 -22.74
N ALA A 184 -4.88 -2.44 -22.03
CA ALA A 184 -5.02 -3.10 -20.73
C ALA A 184 -3.74 -2.99 -19.91
N ARG A 185 -3.90 -3.21 -18.61
CA ARG A 185 -2.84 -3.51 -17.64
C ARG A 185 -3.02 -4.94 -17.15
N LEU A 186 -1.93 -5.68 -17.00
CA LEU A 186 -1.92 -7.06 -16.56
C LEU A 186 -1.05 -7.17 -15.32
N ASP A 187 -1.51 -7.94 -14.34
CA ASP A 187 -0.88 -8.04 -13.01
C ASP A 187 -0.72 -9.51 -12.61
N ARG A 188 0.53 -9.96 -12.51
CA ARG A 188 0.86 -11.34 -12.08
C ARG A 188 0.26 -11.72 -10.73
N ARG A 189 0.18 -10.77 -9.79
CA ARG A 189 -0.38 -11.01 -8.45
C ARG A 189 -1.85 -11.45 -8.52
N ARG A 190 -2.56 -11.04 -9.58
CA ARG A 190 -3.98 -11.34 -9.82
C ARG A 190 -4.19 -12.46 -10.85
N GLY A 191 -3.10 -13.02 -11.38
CA GLY A 191 -3.18 -14.02 -12.45
C GLY A 191 -3.72 -13.46 -13.77
N GLU A 192 -3.55 -12.18 -14.03
CA GLU A 192 -4.05 -11.50 -15.22
C GLU A 192 -3.05 -11.66 -16.38
N PHE A 193 -3.30 -12.62 -17.25
CA PHE A 193 -2.42 -12.94 -18.38
C PHE A 193 -3.14 -12.89 -19.74
N ALA A 194 -4.33 -12.32 -19.79
CA ALA A 194 -5.12 -12.25 -21.02
C ALA A 194 -5.96 -10.98 -21.09
N LEU A 195 -6.24 -10.51 -22.30
CA LEU A 195 -7.15 -9.40 -22.56
C LEU A 195 -7.96 -9.62 -23.82
N GLN A 196 -9.19 -9.13 -23.83
CA GLN A 196 -10.01 -9.07 -25.05
C GLN A 196 -9.52 -7.91 -25.91
N LEU A 197 -9.20 -8.20 -27.18
CA LEU A 197 -8.77 -7.17 -28.11
C LEU A 197 -9.97 -6.51 -28.80
N PRO A 198 -9.90 -5.21 -29.06
CA PRO A 198 -10.80 -4.58 -30.03
C PRO A 198 -10.47 -5.08 -31.45
N VAL A 199 -11.33 -4.77 -32.41
CA VAL A 199 -11.01 -4.96 -33.81
C VAL A 199 -9.80 -4.10 -34.18
N LEU A 200 -8.75 -4.74 -34.70
CA LEU A 200 -7.50 -4.08 -35.11
C LEU A 200 -7.17 -4.42 -36.57
N LYS A 201 -6.55 -3.48 -37.28
CA LYS A 201 -6.17 -3.67 -38.65
C LYS A 201 -4.83 -4.42 -38.77
N LYS A 202 -4.62 -5.10 -39.90
CA LYS A 202 -3.27 -5.51 -40.34
C LYS A 202 -2.33 -4.30 -40.33
N GLY A 203 -1.12 -4.47 -39.84
CA GLY A 203 -0.14 -3.39 -39.69
C GLY A 203 -0.24 -2.61 -38.36
N THR A 204 -1.24 -2.88 -37.50
CA THR A 204 -1.30 -2.27 -36.18
C THR A 204 -0.07 -2.69 -35.35
N ARG A 205 0.61 -1.72 -34.77
CA ARG A 205 1.74 -1.96 -33.84
C ARG A 205 1.21 -2.36 -32.48
N ILE A 206 1.69 -3.47 -31.97
CA ILE A 206 1.45 -3.94 -30.60
C ILE A 206 2.71 -3.71 -29.77
N ASP A 207 2.55 -3.00 -28.67
CA ASP A 207 3.59 -2.75 -27.67
C ASP A 207 3.17 -3.39 -26.34
N ILE A 208 4.05 -4.22 -25.76
CA ILE A 208 3.86 -4.81 -24.43
C ILE A 208 5.03 -4.35 -23.57
N LEU A 209 4.76 -3.41 -22.66
CA LEU A 209 5.74 -2.89 -21.70
C LEU A 209 5.60 -3.65 -20.39
N VAL A 210 6.65 -4.37 -19.99
CA VAL A 210 6.66 -5.20 -18.79
C VAL A 210 7.63 -4.63 -17.77
N GLU A 211 7.16 -4.41 -16.54
CA GLU A 211 7.98 -4.08 -15.40
C GLU A 211 8.31 -5.35 -14.60
N ALA A 212 9.59 -5.59 -14.40
CA ALA A 212 10.09 -6.59 -13.47
C ALA A 212 9.97 -6.06 -12.04
N MET A 213 9.16 -6.70 -11.20
CA MET A 213 9.06 -6.44 -9.78
C MET A 213 10.05 -7.30 -8.98
N GLY A 214 9.83 -7.49 -7.69
CA GLY A 214 10.68 -8.36 -6.86
C GLY A 214 10.82 -9.77 -7.43
N ARG A 215 12.04 -10.32 -7.39
CA ARG A 215 12.24 -11.73 -7.71
C ARG A 215 11.84 -12.61 -6.54
N VAL A 216 11.28 -13.76 -6.83
CA VAL A 216 11.03 -14.79 -5.81
C VAL A 216 12.36 -15.17 -5.18
N ASN A 217 12.50 -14.99 -3.87
CA ASN A 217 13.73 -15.20 -3.12
C ASN A 217 13.64 -16.31 -2.07
N PHE A 218 12.55 -17.06 -2.07
CA PHE A 218 12.28 -18.13 -1.13
C PHE A 218 11.48 -19.26 -1.79
N ASP A 219 11.72 -20.51 -1.33
CA ASP A 219 11.05 -21.73 -1.77
C ASP A 219 11.43 -22.19 -3.21
N GLU A 220 10.64 -23.07 -3.79
CA GLU A 220 10.95 -23.81 -5.03
C GLU A 220 11.04 -22.91 -6.27
N SER A 221 10.42 -21.74 -6.25
CA SER A 221 10.28 -20.84 -7.41
C SER A 221 11.39 -19.79 -7.54
N ILE A 222 12.55 -19.99 -6.93
CA ILE A 222 13.66 -19.01 -6.89
C ILE A 222 14.32 -18.73 -8.25
N HIS A 223 14.04 -19.49 -9.30
CA HIS A 223 14.51 -19.27 -10.67
C HIS A 223 13.58 -18.36 -11.50
N ASP A 224 12.96 -17.43 -10.87
CA ASP A 224 11.94 -16.49 -11.38
C ASP A 224 12.49 -15.56 -12.48
N ARG A 225 12.34 -15.95 -13.76
CA ARG A 225 12.70 -15.11 -14.91
C ARG A 225 11.71 -13.98 -15.10
N LYS A 226 12.16 -12.85 -15.67
CA LYS A 226 11.39 -11.61 -15.84
C LYS A 226 11.02 -11.34 -17.29
N GLY A 227 10.09 -10.42 -17.52
CA GLY A 227 9.54 -10.12 -18.83
C GLY A 227 8.40 -11.06 -19.22
N ILE A 228 8.34 -11.45 -20.47
CA ILE A 228 7.41 -12.49 -20.97
C ILE A 228 8.20 -13.77 -21.11
N THR A 229 7.78 -14.84 -20.41
CA THR A 229 8.63 -16.02 -20.24
C THR A 229 8.43 -17.10 -21.27
N GLU A 230 7.27 -17.16 -21.95
CA GLU A 230 6.99 -18.21 -22.92
C GLU A 230 6.51 -17.67 -24.27
N LYS A 231 5.25 -17.20 -24.39
CA LYS A 231 4.66 -16.83 -25.67
C LYS A 231 3.53 -15.80 -25.56
N VAL A 232 3.18 -15.19 -26.69
CA VAL A 232 2.01 -14.35 -26.88
C VAL A 232 1.17 -14.90 -28.01
N GLU A 233 -0.10 -15.21 -27.77
CA GLU A 233 -1.02 -15.84 -28.72
C GLU A 233 -2.28 -14.99 -28.89
N LEU A 234 -2.79 -14.94 -30.13
CA LEU A 234 -4.13 -14.47 -30.45
C LEU A 234 -5.07 -15.67 -30.56
N VAL A 235 -6.07 -15.74 -29.71
CA VAL A 235 -6.99 -16.89 -29.61
C VAL A 235 -8.41 -16.43 -29.97
N ARG A 236 -9.05 -17.13 -30.92
CA ARG A 236 -10.45 -16.92 -31.31
C ARG A 236 -11.15 -18.25 -31.50
N GLY A 237 -12.07 -18.59 -30.64
CA GLY A 237 -12.71 -19.90 -30.64
C GLY A 237 -11.67 -21.03 -30.47
N LYS A 238 -11.54 -21.89 -31.48
CA LYS A 238 -10.55 -22.98 -31.52
C LYS A 238 -9.25 -22.63 -32.25
N GLN A 239 -9.16 -21.43 -32.83
CA GLN A 239 -7.99 -20.97 -33.55
C GLN A 239 -7.05 -20.24 -32.60
N SER A 240 -5.75 -20.51 -32.74
CA SER A 240 -4.68 -19.80 -32.05
C SER A 240 -3.56 -19.49 -33.04
N ALA A 241 -3.01 -18.28 -32.94
CA ALA A 241 -1.85 -17.83 -33.72
C ALA A 241 -0.86 -17.14 -32.78
N GLU A 242 0.37 -17.61 -32.74
CA GLU A 242 1.44 -17.01 -31.95
C GLU A 242 1.97 -15.76 -32.64
N LEU A 243 2.16 -14.66 -31.90
CA LEU A 243 2.83 -13.46 -32.38
C LEU A 243 4.35 -13.67 -32.41
N LYS A 244 4.96 -13.30 -33.49
CA LYS A 244 6.40 -13.46 -33.81
C LYS A 244 7.02 -12.13 -34.23
N ASN A 245 8.32 -12.14 -34.49
CA ASN A 245 9.12 -11.02 -35.02
C ASN A 245 9.05 -9.79 -34.11
N TRP A 246 9.68 -9.94 -32.96
CA TRP A 246 9.70 -8.93 -31.90
C TRP A 246 10.93 -8.03 -32.03
N THR A 247 10.69 -6.74 -31.88
CA THR A 247 11.72 -5.73 -31.63
C THR A 247 11.66 -5.42 -30.14
N VAL A 248 12.77 -5.60 -29.44
CA VAL A 248 12.84 -5.53 -27.97
C VAL A 248 13.71 -4.37 -27.53
N TYR A 249 13.25 -3.63 -26.51
CA TYR A 249 13.96 -2.48 -25.94
C TYR A 249 14.12 -2.65 -24.44
N SER A 250 15.36 -2.60 -23.97
CA SER A 250 15.73 -2.76 -22.55
C SER A 250 15.83 -1.42 -21.85
N PHE A 251 15.11 -1.25 -20.75
CA PHE A 251 15.13 -0.05 -19.91
C PHE A 251 15.67 -0.40 -18.51
N PRO A 252 16.99 -0.47 -18.35
CA PRO A 252 17.60 -0.73 -17.04
C PRO A 252 17.36 0.42 -16.07
N VAL A 253 17.62 0.18 -14.79
CA VAL A 253 17.41 1.14 -13.69
C VAL A 253 18.66 1.90 -13.31
N ASP A 254 19.74 1.73 -14.04
CA ASP A 254 21.02 2.43 -13.78
C ASP A 254 20.86 3.93 -13.97
N TYR A 255 21.42 4.72 -13.06
CA TYR A 255 21.31 6.17 -13.12
C TYR A 255 21.87 6.76 -14.43
N SER A 256 22.99 6.24 -14.92
CA SER A 256 23.56 6.63 -16.22
C SER A 256 22.58 6.50 -17.37
N PHE A 257 21.70 5.50 -17.31
CA PHE A 257 20.66 5.30 -18.30
C PHE A 257 19.51 6.31 -18.16
N VAL A 258 19.07 6.64 -16.93
CA VAL A 258 17.91 7.50 -16.72
C VAL A 258 18.23 8.99 -16.82
N GLN A 259 19.47 9.43 -16.49
CA GLN A 259 19.89 10.83 -16.59
C GLN A 259 19.95 11.33 -18.04
N ASP A 260 20.30 10.48 -18.99
CA ASP A 260 20.54 10.83 -20.41
C ASP A 260 19.28 10.84 -21.28
N LYS A 261 18.10 10.84 -20.67
CA LYS A 261 16.84 10.95 -21.43
C LYS A 261 16.69 12.37 -22.03
N ARG A 262 15.96 12.44 -23.13
CA ARG A 262 15.63 13.71 -23.79
C ARG A 262 14.55 14.45 -23.02
N TYR A 263 14.92 15.00 -21.86
CA TYR A 263 14.03 15.80 -21.04
C TYR A 263 13.67 17.12 -21.74
N LYS A 264 12.39 17.50 -21.66
CA LYS A 264 11.85 18.77 -22.13
C LYS A 264 11.00 19.39 -21.03
N ASN A 265 10.91 20.71 -21.02
CA ASN A 265 9.94 21.38 -20.16
C ASN A 265 8.53 20.90 -20.53
N GLY A 266 7.75 20.53 -19.53
CA GLY A 266 6.43 19.95 -19.74
C GLY A 266 5.72 19.58 -18.44
N THR A 267 4.48 19.13 -18.60
CA THR A 267 3.58 18.74 -17.52
C THR A 267 3.45 17.22 -17.43
N ALA A 268 2.71 16.77 -16.43
CA ALA A 268 2.37 15.37 -16.23
C ALA A 268 1.77 14.72 -17.48
N GLN A 269 2.14 13.47 -17.73
CA GLN A 269 1.68 12.64 -18.84
C GLN A 269 0.79 11.51 -18.30
N THR A 270 -0.15 11.06 -19.09
CA THR A 270 -0.96 9.86 -18.81
C THR A 270 -0.30 8.56 -19.29
N MET A 271 0.88 8.66 -19.87
CA MET A 271 1.67 7.59 -20.48
C MET A 271 2.98 7.42 -19.69
N PRO A 272 3.66 6.26 -19.79
CA PRO A 272 4.97 6.06 -19.16
C PRO A 272 5.95 7.16 -19.51
N ALA A 273 6.52 7.80 -18.49
CA ALA A 273 7.50 8.89 -18.67
C ALA A 273 8.47 8.99 -17.50
N TYR A 274 9.64 9.56 -17.76
CA TYR A 274 10.56 10.03 -16.76
C TYR A 274 10.29 11.51 -16.46
N TYR A 275 10.37 11.86 -15.19
CA TYR A 275 10.21 13.23 -14.70
C TYR A 275 11.48 13.64 -13.99
N ARG A 276 11.92 14.89 -14.13
CA ARG A 276 13.11 15.41 -13.49
C ARG A 276 12.88 16.82 -12.94
N THR A 277 13.43 17.08 -11.76
CA THR A 277 13.52 18.42 -11.17
C THR A 277 14.69 18.51 -10.22
N THR A 278 14.96 19.72 -9.71
CA THR A 278 15.93 19.96 -8.64
C THR A 278 15.26 20.71 -7.50
N PHE A 279 15.78 20.54 -6.30
CA PHE A 279 15.37 21.27 -5.10
C PHE A 279 16.60 21.65 -4.26
N ARG A 280 16.45 22.67 -3.40
CA ARG A 280 17.54 23.16 -2.57
C ARG A 280 17.25 22.91 -1.10
N LEU A 281 18.29 22.52 -0.37
CA LEU A 281 18.25 22.33 1.08
C LEU A 281 19.28 23.23 1.76
N ASP A 282 18.86 23.88 2.86
CA ASP A 282 19.78 24.63 3.74
C ASP A 282 20.42 23.72 4.78
N LYS A 283 19.77 22.61 5.13
CA LYS A 283 20.25 21.58 6.06
C LYS A 283 19.82 20.20 5.59
N VAL A 284 20.66 19.21 5.81
CA VAL A 284 20.36 17.80 5.53
C VAL A 284 19.78 17.11 6.75
N GLY A 285 18.97 16.10 6.51
CA GLY A 285 18.39 15.22 7.51
C GLY A 285 17.57 14.14 6.81
N ASP A 286 17.17 13.12 7.55
CA ASP A 286 16.29 12.07 7.04
C ASP A 286 14.92 12.64 6.69
N THR A 287 14.29 12.08 5.68
CA THR A 287 12.93 12.47 5.29
C THR A 287 12.21 11.32 4.60
N PHE A 288 10.90 11.44 4.42
CA PHE A 288 10.09 10.46 3.71
C PHE A 288 9.44 11.11 2.50
N LEU A 289 9.89 10.70 1.30
CA LEU A 289 9.38 11.25 0.04
C LEU A 289 7.95 10.77 -0.19
N ASP A 290 7.00 11.70 -0.22
CA ASP A 290 5.58 11.41 -0.43
C ASP A 290 5.32 11.10 -1.92
N MET A 291 5.04 9.84 -2.20
CA MET A 291 4.73 9.32 -3.54
C MET A 291 3.22 9.14 -3.77
N SER A 292 2.37 9.59 -2.88
CA SER A 292 0.93 9.33 -2.91
C SER A 292 0.18 9.92 -4.12
N THR A 293 0.77 10.87 -4.84
CA THR A 293 0.23 11.43 -6.09
C THR A 293 0.75 10.76 -7.36
N TRP A 294 1.68 9.81 -7.21
CA TRP A 294 2.30 9.07 -8.28
C TRP A 294 1.64 7.71 -8.50
N GLY A 295 1.74 7.17 -9.72
CA GLY A 295 1.09 5.91 -10.09
C GLY A 295 1.91 4.68 -9.71
N LYS A 296 2.93 4.35 -10.52
CA LYS A 296 3.77 3.16 -10.32
C LYS A 296 5.12 3.35 -10.97
N GLY A 297 6.19 3.10 -10.24
CA GLY A 297 7.52 3.24 -10.82
C GLY A 297 8.66 3.25 -9.82
N MET A 298 9.65 4.10 -10.06
CA MET A 298 10.91 4.13 -9.32
C MET A 298 11.47 5.56 -9.20
N VAL A 299 12.21 5.82 -8.12
CA VAL A 299 12.78 7.13 -7.79
C VAL A 299 14.30 7.06 -7.67
N TRP A 300 14.98 8.09 -8.19
CA TRP A 300 16.41 8.34 -7.99
C TRP A 300 16.61 9.74 -7.41
N VAL A 301 17.50 9.86 -6.43
CA VAL A 301 17.93 11.13 -5.85
C VAL A 301 19.46 11.19 -5.88
N ASN A 302 20.02 12.25 -6.42
CA ASN A 302 21.48 12.46 -6.55
C ASN A 302 22.21 11.26 -7.17
N GLY A 303 21.58 10.56 -8.11
CA GLY A 303 22.14 9.38 -8.76
C GLY A 303 21.91 8.05 -8.04
N LEU A 304 21.31 8.06 -6.86
CA LEU A 304 21.04 6.87 -6.06
C LEU A 304 19.58 6.41 -6.24
N ALA A 305 19.38 5.14 -6.54
CA ALA A 305 18.05 4.56 -6.67
C ALA A 305 17.44 4.36 -5.27
N ILE A 306 16.39 5.11 -4.97
CA ILE A 306 15.76 5.13 -3.64
C ILE A 306 14.85 3.93 -3.46
N GLY A 307 13.98 3.66 -4.42
CA GLY A 307 13.05 2.53 -4.33
C GLY A 307 11.93 2.59 -5.34
N ARG A 308 11.09 1.58 -5.27
CA ARG A 308 9.83 1.46 -6.01
C ARG A 308 8.69 2.10 -5.25
N PHE A 309 7.76 2.66 -5.97
CA PHE A 309 6.47 3.11 -5.45
C PHE A 309 5.33 2.51 -6.27
N TRP A 310 4.19 2.37 -5.65
CA TRP A 310 2.95 1.97 -6.30
C TRP A 310 1.75 2.56 -5.54
N GLU A 311 0.87 3.26 -6.26
CA GLU A 311 -0.31 3.94 -5.69
C GLU A 311 -1.22 3.04 -4.85
N ILE A 312 -1.23 1.72 -5.14
CA ILE A 312 -2.09 0.78 -4.40
C ILE A 312 -1.71 0.64 -2.93
N GLY A 313 -0.49 1.01 -2.55
CA GLY A 313 0.02 0.90 -1.20
C GLY A 313 0.32 -0.54 -0.73
N PRO A 314 0.46 -0.74 0.58
CA PRO A 314 0.17 0.19 1.69
C PRO A 314 1.20 1.30 1.89
N GLN A 315 2.41 1.12 1.40
CA GLN A 315 3.46 2.12 1.45
C GLN A 315 3.21 3.26 0.46
N GLN A 316 3.13 4.50 0.95
CA GLN A 316 2.97 5.70 0.13
C GLN A 316 4.17 6.65 0.18
N THR A 317 5.14 6.39 1.06
CA THR A 317 6.36 7.19 1.19
C THR A 317 7.60 6.34 0.99
N LEU A 318 8.68 6.93 0.50
CA LEU A 318 10.00 6.30 0.43
C LEU A 318 10.95 6.95 1.42
N PHE A 319 11.63 6.15 2.25
CA PHE A 319 12.64 6.63 3.16
C PHE A 319 13.83 7.19 2.37
N MET A 320 14.23 8.42 2.70
CA MET A 320 15.36 9.13 2.12
C MET A 320 16.37 9.47 3.20
N PRO A 321 17.49 8.73 3.29
CA PRO A 321 18.52 9.01 4.28
C PRO A 321 19.17 10.38 4.06
N GLY A 322 19.34 11.15 5.13
CA GLY A 322 19.96 12.47 5.07
C GLY A 322 21.39 12.46 4.55
N CYS A 323 22.12 11.36 4.74
CA CYS A 323 23.48 11.20 4.22
C CYS A 323 23.57 11.11 2.68
N TRP A 324 22.45 10.90 1.97
CA TRP A 324 22.38 10.91 0.51
C TRP A 324 21.91 12.26 -0.05
N LEU A 325 21.49 13.15 0.83
CA LEU A 325 21.18 14.54 0.52
C LEU A 325 22.42 15.43 0.74
N LYS A 326 22.42 16.60 0.12
CA LYS A 326 23.46 17.61 0.30
C LYS A 326 22.85 18.99 0.52
N GLU A 327 23.53 19.81 1.27
CA GLU A 327 23.21 21.24 1.32
C GLU A 327 23.39 21.84 -0.07
N GLY A 328 22.50 22.73 -0.45
CA GLY A 328 22.42 23.26 -1.81
C GLY A 328 21.50 22.43 -2.71
N GLU A 329 21.86 22.29 -3.97
CA GLU A 329 21.00 21.67 -4.99
C GLU A 329 21.06 20.14 -4.97
N ASN A 330 19.89 19.50 -4.99
CA ASN A 330 19.68 18.07 -5.10
C ASN A 330 18.83 17.79 -6.34
N GLU A 331 19.17 16.76 -7.09
CA GLU A 331 18.40 16.30 -8.25
C GLU A 331 17.49 15.13 -7.86
N ILE A 332 16.28 15.10 -8.42
CA ILE A 332 15.37 13.97 -8.32
C ILE A 332 14.83 13.59 -9.70
N ILE A 333 14.85 12.28 -9.99
CA ILE A 333 14.26 11.68 -11.18
C ILE A 333 13.21 10.65 -10.73
N VAL A 334 12.05 10.63 -11.39
CA VAL A 334 10.99 9.67 -11.18
C VAL A 334 10.63 9.04 -12.51
N LEU A 335 10.65 7.71 -12.61
CA LEU A 335 9.96 6.98 -13.68
C LEU A 335 8.55 6.67 -13.19
N ASP A 336 7.53 7.13 -13.89
CA ASP A 336 6.15 6.72 -13.65
C ASP A 336 5.57 6.01 -14.88
N LEU A 337 5.13 4.78 -14.69
CA LEU A 337 4.58 3.92 -15.75
C LEU A 337 3.09 4.18 -16.02
N LYS A 338 2.37 4.77 -15.04
CA LYS A 338 0.92 5.03 -15.15
C LYS A 338 0.60 6.49 -15.48
N GLY A 339 1.49 7.39 -15.08
CA GLY A 339 1.29 8.83 -15.05
C GLY A 339 0.75 9.30 -13.69
N PRO A 340 1.34 10.38 -13.13
CA PRO A 340 0.96 10.91 -11.83
C PRO A 340 -0.37 11.68 -11.89
N GLU A 341 -1.12 11.70 -10.78
CA GLU A 341 -2.25 12.63 -10.59
C GLU A 341 -1.72 14.08 -10.51
N LYS A 342 -0.59 14.26 -9.81
CA LYS A 342 0.17 15.52 -9.73
C LYS A 342 1.66 15.18 -9.74
N ALA A 343 2.40 15.74 -10.69
CA ALA A 343 3.85 15.58 -10.78
C ALA A 343 4.55 16.51 -9.78
N SER A 344 4.44 16.21 -8.49
CA SER A 344 5.11 16.91 -7.41
C SER A 344 5.53 15.94 -6.31
N ILE A 345 6.47 16.35 -5.48
CA ILE A 345 6.96 15.58 -4.34
C ILE A 345 7.19 16.51 -3.15
N ARG A 346 7.05 15.99 -1.95
CA ARG A 346 7.42 16.64 -0.69
C ARG A 346 8.09 15.65 0.23
N GLY A 347 8.90 16.12 1.15
CA GLY A 347 9.49 15.31 2.21
C GLY A 347 8.71 15.45 3.51
N LEU A 348 8.28 14.34 4.09
CA LEU A 348 7.55 14.28 5.35
C LEU A 348 8.47 13.89 6.50
N LYS A 349 8.10 14.27 7.73
CA LYS A 349 8.81 13.86 8.96
C LYS A 349 8.44 12.46 9.44
N LYS A 350 7.36 11.88 8.93
CA LYS A 350 6.89 10.55 9.28
C LYS A 350 6.53 9.77 8.02
N PRO A 351 6.73 8.45 8.00
CA PRO A 351 6.32 7.60 6.90
C PRO A 351 4.80 7.43 6.84
N ILE A 352 4.32 7.08 5.66
CA ILE A 352 2.97 6.56 5.42
C ILE A 352 3.14 5.13 4.92
N LEU A 353 2.92 4.13 5.78
CA LEU A 353 3.12 2.71 5.51
C LEU A 353 1.81 1.91 5.50
N ASP A 354 0.68 2.52 5.88
CA ASP A 354 -0.60 1.85 6.11
C ASP A 354 -1.75 2.39 5.23
N TRP A 355 -1.43 3.08 4.14
CA TRP A 355 -2.44 3.59 3.23
C TRP A 355 -2.64 2.67 2.02
N LEU A 356 -3.53 1.70 2.16
CA LEU A 356 -3.94 0.79 1.11
C LEU A 356 -5.06 1.41 0.28
N ARG A 357 -4.84 1.57 -1.05
CA ARG A 357 -5.85 2.06 -1.98
C ARG A 357 -6.48 0.89 -2.73
N ASN A 358 -7.74 0.62 -2.45
CA ASN A 358 -8.51 -0.37 -3.19
C ASN A 358 -9.41 0.32 -4.21
N GLU A 359 -9.28 -0.05 -5.47
CA GLU A 359 -10.16 0.45 -6.53
C GLU A 359 -11.59 -0.09 -6.33
N GLY A 360 -12.39 0.64 -5.55
CA GLY A 360 -13.84 0.46 -5.48
C GLY A 360 -14.37 -0.53 -4.46
N ALA A 361 -13.54 -1.19 -3.66
CA ALA A 361 -13.98 -2.07 -2.57
C ALA A 361 -13.44 -1.60 -1.21
N SER A 362 -14.24 -1.74 -0.16
CA SER A 362 -13.78 -1.57 1.23
C SER A 362 -12.65 -2.56 1.55
N THR A 363 -11.64 -2.16 2.31
CA THR A 363 -10.56 -3.04 2.76
C THR A 363 -11.03 -4.08 3.77
N HIS A 364 -12.14 -3.82 4.45
CA HIS A 364 -12.71 -4.64 5.50
C HIS A 364 -14.03 -5.32 5.10
N ARG A 365 -14.30 -5.40 3.80
CA ARG A 365 -15.44 -6.11 3.22
C ARG A 365 -14.97 -7.06 2.14
N LYS A 366 -15.35 -8.33 2.23
CA LYS A 366 -15.10 -9.31 1.17
C LYS A 366 -16.02 -9.02 -0.02
N GLU A 367 -15.62 -9.44 -1.22
CA GLU A 367 -16.46 -9.33 -2.41
C GLU A 367 -17.78 -10.10 -2.21
N GLY A 368 -18.90 -9.42 -2.47
CA GLY A 368 -20.24 -10.00 -2.28
C GLY A 368 -20.75 -10.02 -0.83
N GLU A 369 -19.93 -9.67 0.16
CA GLU A 369 -20.32 -9.61 1.57
C GLU A 369 -21.20 -8.38 1.82
N GLN A 370 -22.36 -8.57 2.44
CA GLN A 370 -23.29 -7.50 2.79
C GLN A 370 -23.94 -7.80 4.14
N LEU A 371 -23.71 -6.91 5.12
CA LEU A 371 -24.26 -7.06 6.47
C LEU A 371 -25.79 -7.06 6.47
N ASP A 372 -26.39 -8.10 7.04
CA ASP A 372 -27.84 -8.23 7.23
C ASP A 372 -28.22 -7.97 8.69
N LEU A 373 -28.82 -6.81 8.93
CA LEU A 373 -29.36 -6.42 10.24
C LEU A 373 -30.88 -6.57 10.35
N SER A 374 -31.54 -7.17 9.35
CA SER A 374 -33.01 -7.25 9.28
C SER A 374 -33.63 -8.03 10.43
N ARG A 375 -32.88 -8.94 11.06
CA ARG A 375 -33.32 -9.78 12.20
C ARG A 375 -32.75 -9.32 13.54
N GLU A 376 -31.96 -8.26 13.55
CA GLU A 376 -31.30 -7.78 14.75
C GLU A 376 -32.10 -6.64 15.39
N THR A 377 -32.08 -6.58 16.72
CA THR A 377 -32.71 -5.50 17.46
C THR A 377 -31.64 -4.54 17.96
N PRO A 378 -31.70 -3.25 17.63
CA PRO A 378 -30.72 -2.29 18.13
C PRO A 378 -30.77 -2.17 19.66
N VAL A 379 -29.61 -2.06 20.28
CA VAL A 379 -29.47 -1.81 21.72
C VAL A 379 -29.61 -0.33 22.05
N ALA A 380 -29.37 0.53 21.06
CA ALA A 380 -29.62 1.97 21.13
C ALA A 380 -29.89 2.53 19.73
N GLU A 381 -30.72 3.56 19.67
CA GLU A 381 -30.91 4.39 18.47
C GLU A 381 -31.07 5.86 18.90
N GLY A 382 -30.68 6.79 18.04
CA GLY A 382 -30.75 8.20 18.40
C GLY A 382 -30.25 9.13 17.32
N THR A 383 -30.06 10.37 17.73
CA THR A 383 -29.61 11.48 16.87
C THR A 383 -28.49 12.22 17.55
N PHE A 384 -27.32 12.32 16.90
CA PHE A 384 -26.22 13.17 17.37
C PHE A 384 -26.50 14.63 17.12
N VAL A 385 -26.09 15.46 18.08
CA VAL A 385 -26.18 16.93 17.95
C VAL A 385 -24.98 17.49 17.18
N PRO A 386 -25.13 18.54 16.36
CA PRO A 386 -24.00 19.17 15.69
C PRO A 386 -22.94 19.68 16.68
N GLY A 387 -21.68 19.33 16.47
CA GLY A 387 -20.54 19.71 17.31
C GLY A 387 -19.29 18.95 16.94
N ASN A 388 -18.12 19.41 17.36
CA ASN A 388 -16.82 18.79 17.07
C ASN A 388 -16.21 18.04 18.26
N GLY A 389 -16.95 17.91 19.36
CA GLY A 389 -16.49 17.19 20.57
C GLY A 389 -17.08 15.79 20.68
N TRP A 390 -16.56 15.05 21.62
CA TRP A 390 -17.07 13.73 22.00
C TRP A 390 -18.53 13.77 22.39
N GLN A 391 -19.29 12.82 21.91
CA GLN A 391 -20.68 12.59 22.29
C GLN A 391 -20.80 11.19 22.91
N GLU A 392 -21.33 11.13 24.13
CA GLU A 392 -21.50 9.90 24.87
C GLU A 392 -22.96 9.45 24.82
N VAL A 393 -23.17 8.17 24.63
CA VAL A 393 -24.48 7.50 24.60
C VAL A 393 -24.45 6.35 25.58
N CYS A 394 -25.31 6.43 26.61
CA CYS A 394 -25.55 5.33 27.55
C CYS A 394 -26.75 4.51 27.07
N PHE A 395 -26.65 3.18 27.19
CA PHE A 395 -27.74 2.30 26.83
C PHE A 395 -28.75 2.19 27.99
N ASP A 396 -30.03 2.12 27.66
CA ASP A 396 -31.08 1.90 28.65
C ASP A 396 -30.96 0.53 29.36
N ARG A 397 -30.37 -0.44 28.65
CA ARG A 397 -30.07 -1.78 29.16
C ARG A 397 -28.68 -2.21 28.73
N GLN A 398 -27.94 -2.77 29.67
CA GLN A 398 -26.64 -3.38 29.36
C GLN A 398 -26.81 -4.50 28.35
N SER A 399 -25.88 -4.62 27.42
CA SER A 399 -25.81 -5.72 26.46
C SER A 399 -24.47 -6.44 26.60
N THR A 400 -24.45 -7.76 26.46
CA THR A 400 -23.20 -8.53 26.48
C THR A 400 -22.88 -9.02 25.09
N GLY A 401 -21.67 -8.77 24.62
CA GLY A 401 -21.25 -9.26 23.31
C GLY A 401 -19.80 -8.92 22.96
N ARG A 402 -19.37 -9.54 21.87
CA ARG A 402 -18.04 -9.37 21.27
C ARG A 402 -18.04 -8.40 20.09
N TYR A 403 -19.14 -8.37 19.34
CA TYR A 403 -19.24 -7.56 18.13
C TYR A 403 -20.11 -6.34 18.39
N PHE A 404 -19.54 -5.17 18.10
CA PHE A 404 -20.19 -3.87 18.18
C PHE A 404 -20.42 -3.33 16.77
N CYS A 405 -21.64 -3.00 16.40
CA CYS A 405 -21.99 -2.43 15.11
C CYS A 405 -22.58 -1.03 15.29
N LEU A 406 -22.02 -0.03 14.64
CA LEU A 406 -22.61 1.29 14.46
C LEU A 406 -23.17 1.39 13.04
N GLU A 407 -24.48 1.59 12.93
CA GLU A 407 -25.19 1.86 11.69
C GLU A 407 -25.51 3.37 11.61
N ALA A 408 -24.91 4.07 10.67
CA ALA A 408 -25.21 5.44 10.34
C ALA A 408 -26.39 5.48 9.35
N LEU A 409 -27.46 6.18 9.71
CA LEU A 409 -28.68 6.28 8.89
C LEU A 409 -28.72 7.57 8.08
N SER A 410 -28.07 8.62 8.56
CA SER A 410 -27.98 9.92 7.89
C SER A 410 -26.81 10.73 8.43
N ALA A 411 -26.44 11.81 7.74
CA ALA A 411 -25.47 12.78 8.22
C ALA A 411 -26.06 14.17 8.40
N GLN A 412 -25.38 14.99 9.20
CA GLN A 412 -25.70 16.39 9.39
C GLN A 412 -25.71 17.14 8.05
N LYS A 413 -26.63 18.09 7.91
CA LYS A 413 -26.80 18.90 6.70
C LYS A 413 -27.02 18.10 5.41
N GLY A 414 -27.57 16.89 5.51
CA GLY A 414 -27.88 16.03 4.35
C GLY A 414 -26.66 15.61 3.52
N LYS A 415 -25.48 15.52 4.15
CA LYS A 415 -24.29 15.01 3.48
C LYS A 415 -24.44 13.53 3.13
N LYS A 416 -23.79 13.08 2.04
CA LYS A 416 -23.88 11.70 1.55
C LYS A 416 -22.85 10.76 2.16
N ILE A 417 -21.85 11.28 2.86
CA ILE A 417 -20.78 10.51 3.49
C ILE A 417 -21.02 10.39 4.99
N ALA A 418 -20.61 9.27 5.60
CA ALA A 418 -20.44 9.12 7.03
C ALA A 418 -18.95 9.19 7.39
N ALA A 419 -18.60 9.78 8.53
CA ALA A 419 -17.24 9.81 9.03
C ALA A 419 -17.20 9.73 10.56
N ILE A 420 -16.17 9.04 11.08
CA ILE A 420 -15.90 8.88 12.51
C ILE A 420 -14.41 9.12 12.73
N ALA A 421 -14.04 10.11 13.54
CA ALA A 421 -12.64 10.29 13.92
C ALA A 421 -12.23 9.24 14.97
N GLU A 422 -12.99 9.13 16.06
CA GLU A 422 -12.71 8.17 17.11
C GLU A 422 -14.00 7.57 17.69
N LEU A 423 -13.89 6.35 18.20
CA LEU A 423 -14.99 5.65 18.83
C LEU A 423 -14.49 4.88 20.06
N ASP A 424 -15.19 5.01 21.19
CA ASP A 424 -15.01 4.17 22.37
C ASP A 424 -16.26 3.34 22.60
N VAL A 425 -16.08 2.10 23.05
CA VAL A 425 -17.14 1.27 23.59
C VAL A 425 -16.97 1.19 25.11
N LEU A 426 -18.03 1.46 25.87
CA LEU A 426 -18.00 1.56 27.32
C LEU A 426 -18.34 0.22 27.97
N GLY A 427 -17.48 -0.23 28.89
CA GLY A 427 -17.63 -1.45 29.64
C GLY A 427 -18.59 -1.34 30.82
N ALA A 428 -18.70 -2.41 31.64
CA ALA A 428 -19.59 -2.49 32.79
C ALA A 428 -19.36 -1.38 33.85
N ASP A 429 -18.15 -0.85 33.92
CA ASP A 429 -17.76 0.25 34.83
C ASP A 429 -17.97 1.65 34.21
N GLY A 430 -18.54 1.72 33.02
CA GLY A 430 -18.75 2.95 32.27
C GLY A 430 -17.48 3.55 31.66
N LYS A 431 -16.35 2.83 31.69
CA LYS A 431 -15.09 3.27 31.07
C LYS A 431 -14.87 2.61 29.72
N PRO A 432 -14.04 3.23 28.85
CA PRO A 432 -13.67 2.63 27.59
C PRO A 432 -13.01 1.26 27.75
N ILE A 433 -13.48 0.28 26.97
CA ILE A 433 -12.87 -1.04 26.84
C ILE A 433 -11.52 -0.87 26.12
N SER A 434 -10.49 -1.59 26.57
CA SER A 434 -9.16 -1.55 25.93
C SER A 434 -9.23 -1.90 24.44
N ARG A 435 -8.67 -1.05 23.59
CA ARG A 435 -8.67 -1.19 22.13
C ARG A 435 -7.59 -2.15 21.60
N GLU A 436 -6.71 -2.70 22.45
CA GLU A 436 -5.57 -3.54 22.03
C GLU A 436 -5.97 -4.76 21.19
N LYS A 437 -7.15 -5.32 21.44
CA LYS A 437 -7.65 -6.51 20.75
C LYS A 437 -8.67 -6.20 19.66
N TRP A 438 -9.01 -4.93 19.47
CA TRP A 438 -10.02 -4.56 18.51
C TRP A 438 -9.58 -4.82 17.07
N ARG A 439 -10.53 -5.20 16.23
CA ARG A 439 -10.36 -5.38 14.78
C ARG A 439 -11.61 -4.90 14.09
N ILE A 440 -11.45 -4.30 12.92
CA ILE A 440 -12.60 -4.09 12.05
C ILE A 440 -13.01 -5.43 11.47
N ARG A 441 -14.22 -5.86 11.76
CA ARG A 441 -14.81 -7.07 11.17
C ARG A 441 -15.43 -6.76 9.81
N TYR A 442 -16.05 -5.60 9.67
CA TYR A 442 -16.73 -5.17 8.45
C TYR A 442 -16.84 -3.65 8.40
N ALA A 443 -16.67 -3.09 7.21
CA ALA A 443 -17.03 -1.72 6.88
C ALA A 443 -17.69 -1.74 5.49
N ASP A 444 -18.92 -1.27 5.37
CA ASP A 444 -19.66 -1.31 4.11
C ASP A 444 -19.01 -0.47 3.01
N SER A 445 -18.39 0.63 3.38
CA SER A 445 -17.77 1.60 2.48
C SER A 445 -16.57 2.28 3.15
N GLU A 446 -15.48 2.46 2.41
CA GLU A 446 -14.26 3.11 2.87
C GLU A 446 -13.65 3.96 1.74
N GLU A 447 -13.41 5.24 2.00
CA GLU A 447 -12.74 6.13 1.05
C GLU A 447 -11.22 5.93 1.14
N THR A 448 -10.68 5.16 0.20
CA THR A 448 -9.25 4.85 0.15
C THR A 448 -8.54 5.44 -1.07
N ARG A 449 -9.29 6.10 -1.97
CA ARG A 449 -8.73 6.69 -3.18
C ARG A 449 -8.13 8.08 -2.91
N SER A 450 -8.90 8.95 -2.25
CA SER A 450 -8.49 10.34 -1.96
C SER A 450 -7.81 10.51 -0.60
N GLY A 451 -7.87 9.51 0.27
CA GLY A 451 -7.26 9.51 1.59
C GLY A 451 -7.23 8.11 2.21
N ASN A 452 -6.47 7.94 3.28
CA ASN A 452 -6.46 6.71 4.09
C ASN A 452 -7.58 6.79 5.13
N CYS A 453 -8.84 6.55 4.69
CA CYS A 453 -10.03 6.67 5.55
C CYS A 453 -10.66 5.31 5.85
N THR A 454 -9.82 4.34 6.22
CA THR A 454 -10.23 2.97 6.56
C THR A 454 -10.85 2.86 7.95
N GLY A 455 -11.62 1.79 8.20
CA GLY A 455 -12.37 1.59 9.44
C GLY A 455 -11.51 1.56 10.71
N ASP A 456 -10.28 1.07 10.62
CA ASP A 456 -9.34 1.02 11.75
C ASP A 456 -8.98 2.41 12.31
N LYS A 457 -9.20 3.48 11.54
CA LYS A 457 -8.97 4.85 12.00
C LYS A 457 -9.91 5.30 13.13
N VAL A 458 -11.00 4.58 13.38
CA VAL A 458 -11.92 4.93 14.48
C VAL A 458 -11.41 4.57 15.88
N PHE A 459 -10.28 3.87 15.98
CA PHE A 459 -9.68 3.48 17.26
C PHE A 459 -8.14 3.53 17.28
N ASP A 460 -7.52 4.27 16.36
CA ASP A 460 -6.06 4.41 16.27
C ASP A 460 -5.46 5.44 17.26
N LEU A 461 -6.30 6.07 18.09
CA LEU A 461 -5.94 7.09 19.09
C LEU A 461 -5.40 8.39 18.46
N GLN A 462 -5.78 8.68 17.21
CA GLN A 462 -5.39 9.89 16.48
C GLN A 462 -6.62 10.65 16.00
N GLU A 463 -7.08 11.65 16.73
CA GLU A 463 -8.27 12.44 16.40
C GLU A 463 -8.21 13.15 15.03
N SER A 464 -7.01 13.21 14.42
CA SER A 464 -6.79 13.79 13.09
C SER A 464 -7.05 12.83 11.93
N THR A 465 -7.09 11.53 12.20
CA THR A 465 -7.47 10.48 11.25
C THR A 465 -8.95 10.14 11.41
N TYR A 466 -9.54 9.49 10.43
CA TYR A 466 -10.96 9.14 10.50
C TYR A 466 -11.33 8.05 9.48
N TRP A 467 -12.30 7.22 9.81
CA TRP A 467 -13.05 6.46 8.83
C TRP A 467 -13.99 7.40 8.07
N MET A 468 -14.09 7.19 6.74
CA MET A 468 -15.03 7.91 5.89
C MET A 468 -15.54 7.02 4.76
N THR A 469 -16.83 7.12 4.46
CA THR A 469 -17.44 6.38 3.37
C THR A 469 -17.28 7.10 2.03
N VAL A 470 -17.42 6.35 0.92
CA VAL A 470 -17.37 6.89 -0.44
C VAL A 470 -18.66 7.66 -0.75
N ALA A 471 -18.54 8.87 -1.26
CA ALA A 471 -19.68 9.78 -1.49
C ALA A 471 -20.75 9.29 -2.48
N LYS A 472 -20.43 8.28 -3.31
CA LYS A 472 -21.39 7.66 -4.26
C LYS A 472 -22.27 6.59 -3.61
N ASP A 473 -21.84 6.05 -2.46
CA ASP A 473 -22.55 4.99 -1.77
C ASP A 473 -23.75 5.58 -1.00
N ALA A 474 -24.79 4.79 -0.84
CA ALA A 474 -26.03 5.23 -0.22
C ALA A 474 -26.10 4.78 1.24
N TYR A 475 -26.72 5.57 2.09
CA TYR A 475 -27.10 5.15 3.44
C TYR A 475 -28.07 3.96 3.42
N PRO A 476 -28.07 3.09 4.46
CA PRO A 476 -27.26 3.19 5.69
C PRO A 476 -25.81 2.76 5.49
N HIS A 477 -24.91 3.30 6.33
CA HIS A 477 -23.52 2.87 6.39
C HIS A 477 -23.24 2.12 7.68
N GLN A 478 -22.48 1.02 7.61
CA GLN A 478 -22.25 0.15 8.75
C GLN A 478 -20.75 -0.07 9.00
N LEU A 479 -20.39 0.01 10.27
CA LEU A 479 -19.06 -0.32 10.78
C LEU A 479 -19.19 -1.34 11.91
N VAL A 480 -18.58 -2.53 11.76
CA VAL A 480 -18.57 -3.59 12.76
C VAL A 480 -17.17 -3.73 13.34
N ILE A 481 -17.07 -3.63 14.66
CA ILE A 481 -15.84 -3.83 15.42
C ILE A 481 -15.94 -5.17 16.17
N ASP A 482 -14.96 -6.04 15.99
CA ASP A 482 -14.69 -7.18 16.87
C ASP A 482 -13.85 -6.68 18.07
N LEU A 483 -14.42 -6.70 19.25
CA LEU A 483 -13.78 -6.24 20.49
C LEU A 483 -12.72 -7.22 21.03
N GLY A 484 -12.56 -8.39 20.39
CA GLY A 484 -11.60 -9.42 20.75
C GLY A 484 -12.00 -10.28 21.97
N GLY A 485 -13.21 -10.15 22.46
CA GLY A 485 -13.79 -10.92 23.56
C GLY A 485 -15.18 -10.43 23.94
N ASP A 486 -15.92 -11.21 24.72
CA ASP A 486 -17.23 -10.80 25.24
C ASP A 486 -17.08 -9.80 26.38
N TYR A 487 -17.80 -8.69 26.27
CA TYR A 487 -17.85 -7.63 27.27
C TYR A 487 -19.30 -7.26 27.58
N THR A 488 -19.54 -6.85 28.83
CA THR A 488 -20.76 -6.13 29.17
C THR A 488 -20.61 -4.70 28.68
N VAL A 489 -21.40 -4.31 27.70
CA VAL A 489 -21.37 -2.98 27.06
C VAL A 489 -22.52 -2.15 27.64
N THR A 490 -22.19 -0.95 28.13
CA THR A 490 -23.15 -0.02 28.75
C THR A 490 -23.39 1.23 27.92
N GLY A 491 -22.62 1.44 26.86
CA GLY A 491 -22.71 2.62 26.01
C GLY A 491 -21.53 2.74 25.06
N PHE A 492 -21.41 3.87 24.41
CA PHE A 492 -20.29 4.22 23.54
C PHE A 492 -20.05 5.73 23.49
N ARG A 493 -18.89 6.15 22.99
CA ARG A 493 -18.59 7.54 22.69
C ARG A 493 -18.19 7.68 21.23
N TYR A 494 -18.67 8.73 20.60
CA TYR A 494 -18.42 9.07 19.21
C TYR A 494 -17.74 10.44 19.11
N LEU A 495 -16.63 10.51 18.38
CA LEU A 495 -15.97 11.74 18.01
C LEU A 495 -16.14 11.98 16.50
N PRO A 496 -16.81 13.04 16.06
CA PRO A 496 -16.93 13.37 14.65
C PRO A 496 -15.61 13.92 14.10
N ARG A 497 -15.44 13.86 12.78
CA ARG A 497 -14.35 14.50 12.07
C ARG A 497 -14.37 16.03 12.31
N ALA A 498 -13.25 16.59 12.78
CA ALA A 498 -13.11 17.98 13.18
C ALA A 498 -12.89 18.93 11.99
N GLU A 499 -13.91 19.17 11.18
CA GLU A 499 -13.86 20.16 10.08
C GLU A 499 -15.07 21.08 10.06
N LYS A 500 -14.86 22.32 9.55
CA LYS A 500 -15.96 23.26 9.35
C LYS A 500 -17.01 22.69 8.39
N GLY A 501 -18.27 22.78 8.77
CA GLY A 501 -19.39 22.34 7.93
C GLY A 501 -19.81 20.89 8.16
N TYR A 502 -19.21 20.20 9.12
CA TYR A 502 -19.55 18.84 9.55
C TYR A 502 -19.53 17.80 8.41
N PRO A 503 -18.41 17.67 7.68
CA PRO A 503 -18.33 16.73 6.56
C PRO A 503 -18.38 15.29 7.08
N GLY A 504 -19.51 14.62 6.84
CA GLY A 504 -19.71 13.23 7.23
C GLY A 504 -20.11 13.02 8.70
N MET A 505 -20.32 14.07 9.48
CA MET A 505 -20.82 13.91 10.84
C MET A 505 -22.16 13.19 10.83
N ILE A 506 -22.21 12.02 11.47
CA ILE A 506 -23.41 11.19 11.58
C ILE A 506 -24.50 11.98 12.31
N LYS A 507 -25.73 11.87 11.81
CA LYS A 507 -26.91 12.45 12.45
C LYS A 507 -27.72 11.36 13.14
N ASP A 508 -28.42 10.55 12.38
CA ASP A 508 -29.26 9.48 12.92
C ASP A 508 -28.49 8.14 12.88
N TYR A 509 -28.59 7.38 13.95
CA TYR A 509 -27.83 6.13 14.10
C TYR A 509 -28.61 5.02 14.80
N ARG A 510 -28.15 3.79 14.63
CA ARG A 510 -28.47 2.62 15.44
C ARG A 510 -27.21 1.90 15.88
N VAL A 511 -27.30 1.22 17.01
CA VAL A 511 -26.19 0.41 17.54
C VAL A 511 -26.69 -0.98 17.88
N TYR A 512 -25.84 -1.95 17.55
CA TYR A 512 -26.09 -3.36 17.84
C TYR A 512 -24.89 -3.95 18.58
N VAL A 513 -25.14 -4.84 19.54
CA VAL A 513 -24.10 -5.57 20.28
C VAL A 513 -24.49 -7.04 20.32
N LYS A 514 -23.57 -7.92 19.94
CA LYS A 514 -23.84 -9.36 19.80
C LYS A 514 -22.64 -10.20 20.20
N GLY A 515 -22.87 -11.36 20.81
CA GLY A 515 -21.81 -12.31 21.18
C GLY A 515 -21.24 -13.08 19.99
N GLU A 516 -22.14 -13.51 19.07
CA GLU A 516 -21.76 -14.16 17.82
C GLU A 516 -21.64 -13.13 16.68
N ASP A 517 -20.89 -13.48 15.63
CA ASP A 517 -20.74 -12.59 14.47
C ASP A 517 -22.10 -12.34 13.79
N PHE A 518 -22.20 -11.20 13.13
CA PHE A 518 -23.39 -10.86 12.34
C PHE A 518 -23.49 -11.73 11.08
N GLN A 519 -24.64 -11.71 10.45
CA GLN A 519 -24.82 -12.35 9.14
C GLN A 519 -24.43 -11.38 8.02
N TYR A 520 -23.73 -11.91 7.00
CA TYR A 520 -23.22 -11.14 5.86
C TYR A 520 -23.61 -11.76 4.52
#